data_057e95722ff09db99f85290ce6f2dd59
#
_entry.id   057e95722ff09db99f85290ce6f2dd59
#
_cell.length_a   1.000
_cell.length_b   1.000
_cell.length_c   1.000
_cell.angle_alpha   90.00
_cell.angle_beta   90.00
_cell.angle_gamma   90.00
#
_symmetry.space_group_name_H-M   'P 1'
#
loop_
_entity.id
_entity.type
_entity.pdbx_description
1 polymer ?
#
loop_
_entity_poly.entity_id
_entity_poly.type
_entity_poly.pdbx_seq_one_letter_code
_entity_poly.pdbx_strand_id
1 'polypeptide(L)'
;SVERIVACAAEHRLVLDLHGLKPYGIQRTYPNVLNFEGVKGLENAKWEPIVNGAPLHNFPRYDVTAPYLRMLIGPMDYTPGATMNATRETFRAVNDHPMSQGTRVHQMAMYTLFEAPLQMLADSPSKYMKEQECTDFIAKVPTVFDETVALDGEVGEYLTLARRKGDVWYIASMTDWTPRDCTIDLSFLGEGSYEAEIFSDGINADREATDYKKEVRTVTSGDKLNIHMAPGGGWTARTWKR
;
A
#
# COMPACT_ATOMS: atom_id res chain seq x y z
N SER A 1 25.10 -21.32 -2.06
CA SER A 1 23.89 -21.19 -1.25
C SER A 1 23.54 -19.71 -1.10
N VAL A 2 22.28 -19.40 -0.84
CA VAL A 2 21.81 -18.02 -0.60
C VAL A 2 22.62 -17.35 0.52
N GLU A 3 22.90 -18.07 1.60
CA GLU A 3 23.66 -17.58 2.74
C GLU A 3 25.05 -17.05 2.35
N ARG A 4 25.76 -17.74 1.45
CA ARG A 4 27.08 -17.28 0.95
C ARG A 4 26.97 -15.97 0.17
N ILE A 5 25.89 -15.80 -0.63
CA ILE A 5 25.63 -14.56 -1.39
C ILE A 5 25.36 -13.42 -0.43
N VAL A 6 24.50 -13.65 0.56
CA VAL A 6 24.11 -12.65 1.55
C VAL A 6 25.30 -12.22 2.43
N ALA A 7 26.12 -13.18 2.89
CA ALA A 7 27.33 -12.89 3.65
C ALA A 7 28.33 -12.08 2.82
N CYS A 8 28.60 -12.47 1.58
CA CYS A 8 29.49 -11.72 0.68
C CYS A 8 28.97 -10.30 0.42
N ALA A 9 27.65 -10.14 0.20
CA ALA A 9 27.05 -8.82 0.05
C ALA A 9 27.23 -7.95 1.30
N ALA A 10 27.09 -8.54 2.49
CA ALA A 10 27.33 -7.83 3.76
C ALA A 10 28.77 -7.35 3.89
N GLU A 11 29.75 -8.20 3.57
CA GLU A 11 31.19 -7.84 3.54
C GLU A 11 31.45 -6.65 2.62
N HIS A 12 30.72 -6.55 1.50
CA HIS A 12 30.82 -5.47 0.52
C HIS A 12 29.87 -4.29 0.81
N ARG A 13 29.18 -4.28 1.95
CA ARG A 13 28.22 -3.24 2.36
C ARG A 13 27.09 -3.02 1.35
N LEU A 14 26.62 -4.10 0.74
CA LEU A 14 25.48 -4.09 -0.19
C LEU A 14 24.21 -4.49 0.54
N VAL A 15 23.11 -3.81 0.24
CA VAL A 15 21.76 -4.23 0.63
C VAL A 15 21.18 -5.14 -0.44
N LEU A 16 20.28 -6.04 -0.04
CA LEU A 16 19.69 -7.04 -0.92
C LEU A 16 18.18 -7.02 -0.85
N ASP A 17 17.58 -7.18 -2.03
CA ASP A 17 16.21 -7.66 -2.24
C ASP A 17 16.32 -9.04 -2.90
N LEU A 18 15.72 -10.06 -2.26
CA LEU A 18 15.86 -11.45 -2.71
C LEU A 18 14.62 -11.89 -3.49
N HIS A 19 14.75 -11.95 -4.82
CA HIS A 19 13.69 -12.42 -5.70
C HIS A 19 13.54 -13.95 -5.72
N GLY A 20 12.31 -14.42 -5.90
CA GLY A 20 11.95 -15.84 -5.89
C GLY A 20 12.01 -16.51 -4.52
N LEU A 21 12.22 -15.74 -3.46
CA LEU A 21 12.35 -16.24 -2.09
C LEU A 21 11.35 -15.58 -1.15
N LYS A 22 10.98 -16.32 -0.11
CA LYS A 22 10.22 -15.79 1.04
C LYS A 22 11.17 -15.57 2.21
N PRO A 23 10.86 -14.67 3.16
CA PRO A 23 11.60 -14.56 4.41
C PRO A 23 11.63 -15.90 5.15
N TYR A 24 12.79 -16.27 5.66
CA TYR A 24 13.00 -17.50 6.45
C TYR A 24 13.95 -17.27 7.64
N GLY A 25 14.07 -16.00 8.07
CA GLY A 25 14.85 -15.61 9.24
C GLY A 25 16.30 -15.22 8.95
N ILE A 26 16.80 -15.31 7.71
CA ILE A 26 18.16 -14.94 7.34
C ILE A 26 18.47 -13.48 7.64
N GLN A 27 17.50 -12.60 7.55
CA GLN A 27 17.61 -11.17 7.87
C GLN A 27 17.93 -10.90 9.35
N ARG A 28 17.72 -11.87 10.24
CA ARG A 28 18.13 -11.76 11.65
C ARG A 28 19.64 -11.86 11.82
N THR A 29 20.28 -12.62 10.97
CA THR A 29 21.77 -12.77 10.95
C THR A 29 22.40 -11.74 10.02
N TYR A 30 21.72 -11.43 8.91
CA TYR A 30 22.21 -10.54 7.85
C TYR A 30 21.20 -9.42 7.60
N PRO A 31 21.22 -8.34 8.39
CA PRO A 31 20.24 -7.25 8.29
C PRO A 31 20.37 -6.39 7.01
N ASN A 32 21.38 -6.67 6.18
CA ASN A 32 21.49 -6.11 4.83
C ASN A 32 20.48 -6.71 3.83
N VAL A 33 19.76 -7.79 4.19
CA VAL A 33 18.62 -8.30 3.42
C VAL A 33 17.38 -7.53 3.84
N LEU A 34 16.90 -6.63 2.97
CA LEU A 34 15.81 -5.72 3.27
C LEU A 34 14.44 -6.26 2.84
N ASN A 35 14.37 -6.88 1.67
CA ASN A 35 13.13 -7.33 1.05
C ASN A 35 13.21 -8.74 0.49
N PHE A 36 12.01 -9.29 0.21
CA PHE A 36 11.84 -10.59 -0.43
C PHE A 36 10.66 -10.52 -1.41
N GLU A 37 10.87 -10.91 -2.67
CA GLU A 37 9.81 -10.90 -3.67
C GLU A 37 8.78 -12.02 -3.48
N GLY A 38 9.09 -13.13 -2.84
CA GLY A 38 8.16 -14.28 -2.69
C GLY A 38 6.71 -13.91 -2.30
N VAL A 39 6.06 -13.15 -3.16
CA VAL A 39 4.72 -12.57 -3.12
C VAL A 39 4.22 -12.44 -4.57
N LYS A 40 2.92 -12.43 -4.80
CA LYS A 40 2.37 -12.08 -6.11
C LYS A 40 2.34 -10.54 -6.23
N GLY A 41 3.45 -9.95 -6.67
CA GLY A 41 3.60 -8.51 -6.83
C GLY A 41 2.70 -7.94 -7.92
N LEU A 42 2.53 -6.62 -7.90
CA LEU A 42 1.63 -5.91 -8.82
C LEU A 42 1.99 -6.12 -10.30
N GLU A 43 3.25 -6.37 -10.64
CA GLU A 43 3.67 -6.63 -12.02
C GLU A 43 2.89 -7.77 -12.69
N ASN A 44 2.40 -8.73 -11.90
CA ASN A 44 1.61 -9.84 -12.41
C ASN A 44 0.28 -9.41 -13.03
N ALA A 45 -0.22 -8.20 -12.73
CA ALA A 45 -1.45 -7.68 -13.32
C ALA A 45 -1.35 -7.51 -14.84
N LYS A 46 -0.17 -7.18 -15.37
CA LYS A 46 0.04 -7.02 -16.83
C LYS A 46 -0.02 -8.32 -17.64
N TRP A 47 0.14 -9.46 -16.95
CA TRP A 47 0.06 -10.81 -17.54
C TRP A 47 -1.15 -11.60 -17.02
N GLU A 48 -2.08 -10.92 -16.38
CA GLU A 48 -3.21 -11.56 -15.74
C GLU A 48 -4.02 -12.40 -16.74
N PRO A 49 -4.20 -13.70 -16.53
CA PRO A 49 -5.04 -14.54 -17.37
C PRO A 49 -6.49 -14.07 -17.33
N ILE A 50 -7.10 -13.95 -18.50
CA ILE A 50 -8.54 -13.64 -18.61
C ILE A 50 -9.27 -14.95 -18.89
N VAL A 51 -10.17 -15.33 -17.98
CA VAL A 51 -10.97 -16.56 -18.06
C VAL A 51 -12.45 -16.17 -18.07
N ASN A 52 -13.18 -16.62 -19.09
CA ASN A 52 -14.59 -16.25 -19.25
C ASN A 52 -14.87 -14.73 -19.24
N GLY A 53 -13.92 -13.95 -19.79
CA GLY A 53 -14.05 -12.50 -19.90
C GLY A 53 -13.70 -11.72 -18.61
N ALA A 54 -13.22 -12.39 -17.58
CA ALA A 54 -12.81 -11.76 -16.32
C ALA A 54 -11.38 -12.15 -15.92
N PRO A 55 -10.67 -11.29 -15.17
CA PRO A 55 -9.38 -11.66 -14.57
C PRO A 55 -9.49 -12.89 -13.69
N LEU A 56 -8.54 -13.82 -13.84
CA LEU A 56 -8.49 -15.04 -13.03
C LEU A 56 -8.24 -14.72 -11.54
N HIS A 57 -7.41 -13.72 -11.27
CA HIS A 57 -7.07 -13.34 -9.91
C HIS A 57 -7.74 -12.02 -9.54
N ASN A 58 -8.17 -11.97 -8.30
CA ASN A 58 -8.75 -10.80 -7.65
C ASN A 58 -7.63 -10.10 -6.84
N PHE A 59 -6.97 -9.10 -7.45
CA PHE A 59 -5.90 -8.35 -6.79
C PHE A 59 -6.37 -7.59 -5.56
N PRO A 60 -7.45 -6.82 -5.55
CA PRO A 60 -7.90 -6.14 -4.33
C PRO A 60 -8.11 -7.08 -3.14
N ARG A 61 -8.66 -8.27 -3.37
CA ARG A 61 -8.78 -9.28 -2.32
C ARG A 61 -7.42 -9.84 -1.89
N TYR A 62 -6.51 -10.05 -2.84
CA TYR A 62 -5.15 -10.48 -2.54
C TYR A 62 -4.42 -9.42 -1.72
N ASP A 63 -4.55 -8.15 -2.10
CA ASP A 63 -3.88 -7.02 -1.48
C ASP A 63 -4.31 -6.81 -0.01
N VAL A 64 -5.60 -6.98 0.29
CA VAL A 64 -6.10 -6.93 1.67
C VAL A 64 -5.82 -8.22 2.46
N THR A 65 -5.45 -9.33 1.80
CA THR A 65 -5.09 -10.60 2.45
C THR A 65 -3.59 -10.66 2.79
N ALA A 66 -2.74 -10.12 1.93
CA ALA A 66 -1.29 -10.22 2.06
C ALA A 66 -0.74 -9.69 3.40
N PRO A 67 -1.22 -8.57 3.98
CA PRO A 67 -0.80 -8.11 5.30
C PRO A 67 -1.07 -9.09 6.43
N TYR A 68 -2.16 -9.83 6.36
CA TYR A 68 -2.51 -10.81 7.40
C TYR A 68 -1.71 -12.12 7.33
N LEU A 69 -1.25 -12.49 6.14
CA LEU A 69 -0.61 -13.79 5.90
C LEU A 69 0.85 -13.64 5.50
N ARG A 70 1.11 -12.96 4.39
CA ARG A 70 2.47 -12.88 3.81
C ARG A 70 3.41 -12.02 4.66
N MET A 71 2.92 -10.90 5.20
CA MET A 71 3.72 -10.00 6.02
C MET A 71 4.07 -10.57 7.40
N LEU A 72 3.35 -11.60 7.89
CA LEU A 72 3.70 -12.26 9.16
C LEU A 72 5.10 -12.87 9.15
N ILE A 73 5.63 -13.22 7.99
CA ILE A 73 6.97 -13.80 7.85
C ILE A 73 8.05 -12.79 7.50
N GLY A 74 7.67 -11.52 7.27
CA GLY A 74 8.59 -10.42 7.00
C GLY A 74 8.23 -9.58 5.78
N PRO A 75 9.10 -8.61 5.45
CA PRO A 75 8.84 -7.63 4.39
C PRO A 75 8.65 -8.26 3.01
N MET A 76 7.97 -7.53 2.12
CA MET A 76 7.67 -8.01 0.77
C MET A 76 7.91 -6.94 -0.29
N ASP A 77 8.57 -7.33 -1.37
CA ASP A 77 8.69 -6.53 -2.58
C ASP A 77 7.45 -6.72 -3.46
N TYR A 78 6.44 -5.89 -3.22
CA TYR A 78 5.17 -5.93 -3.94
C TYR A 78 5.16 -4.99 -5.15
N THR A 79 5.95 -3.93 -5.14
CA THR A 79 5.98 -2.85 -6.14
C THR A 79 4.63 -2.15 -6.34
N PRO A 80 4.08 -1.46 -5.33
CA PRO A 80 2.82 -0.74 -5.42
C PRO A 80 2.94 0.59 -6.19
N GLY A 81 1.83 1.31 -6.32
CA GLY A 81 1.80 2.69 -6.78
C GLY A 81 1.54 2.86 -8.27
N ALA A 82 0.88 1.92 -8.93
CA ALA A 82 0.43 2.13 -10.30
C ALA A 82 -0.42 3.40 -10.41
N THR A 83 -0.12 4.22 -11.42
CA THR A 83 -0.87 5.45 -11.74
C THR A 83 -1.98 5.22 -12.78
N MET A 84 -1.93 4.09 -13.49
CA MET A 84 -3.05 3.59 -14.27
C MET A 84 -3.84 2.58 -13.45
N ASN A 85 -5.08 2.92 -13.13
CA ASN A 85 -5.94 2.16 -12.24
C ASN A 85 -7.23 1.80 -12.96
N ALA A 86 -7.80 0.64 -12.67
CA ALA A 86 -8.97 0.15 -13.35
C ALA A 86 -9.99 -0.44 -12.37
N THR A 87 -11.27 -0.19 -12.64
CA THR A 87 -12.37 -0.89 -12.00
C THR A 87 -12.39 -2.35 -12.45
N ARG A 88 -13.23 -3.16 -11.84
CA ARG A 88 -13.39 -4.56 -12.22
C ARG A 88 -13.81 -4.72 -13.69
N GLU A 89 -14.61 -3.80 -14.20
CA GLU A 89 -15.17 -3.80 -15.56
C GLU A 89 -14.19 -3.25 -16.60
N THR A 90 -13.37 -2.28 -16.21
CA THR A 90 -12.45 -1.58 -17.12
C THR A 90 -11.06 -2.19 -17.16
N PHE A 91 -10.72 -3.07 -16.21
CA PHE A 91 -9.41 -3.72 -16.17
C PHE A 91 -9.13 -4.52 -17.44
N ARG A 92 -7.90 -4.35 -17.96
CA ARG A 92 -7.35 -5.13 -19.07
C ARG A 92 -5.91 -5.50 -18.77
N ALA A 93 -5.56 -6.76 -18.97
CA ALA A 93 -4.18 -7.23 -18.86
C ALA A 93 -3.43 -6.83 -20.13
N VAL A 94 -2.69 -5.73 -20.07
CA VAL A 94 -1.93 -5.17 -21.19
C VAL A 94 -0.48 -4.96 -20.77
N ASN A 95 0.45 -5.64 -21.42
CA ASN A 95 1.86 -5.56 -21.07
C ASN A 95 2.47 -4.18 -21.30
N ASP A 96 2.13 -3.53 -22.41
CA ASP A 96 2.73 -2.24 -22.80
C ASP A 96 2.09 -1.03 -22.11
N HIS A 97 0.90 -1.22 -21.55
CA HIS A 97 0.17 -0.21 -20.77
C HIS A 97 -0.41 -0.85 -19.51
N PRO A 98 0.45 -1.31 -18.60
CA PRO A 98 0.00 -2.02 -17.41
C PRO A 98 -0.85 -1.13 -16.51
N MET A 99 -1.88 -1.73 -15.93
CA MET A 99 -2.78 -1.08 -14.97
C MET A 99 -3.00 -1.98 -13.76
N SER A 100 -3.30 -1.35 -12.60
CA SER A 100 -3.73 -2.09 -11.42
C SER A 100 -5.23 -2.37 -11.46
N GLN A 101 -5.66 -3.41 -10.78
CA GLN A 101 -7.04 -3.57 -10.36
C GLN A 101 -7.26 -2.73 -9.10
N GLY A 102 -8.41 -2.06 -8.97
CA GLY A 102 -8.74 -1.18 -7.85
C GLY A 102 -8.37 0.28 -8.09
N THR A 103 -8.65 1.13 -7.10
CA THR A 103 -8.55 2.58 -7.23
C THR A 103 -7.13 3.11 -7.09
N ARG A 104 -6.95 4.39 -7.45
CA ARG A 104 -5.72 5.15 -7.21
C ARG A 104 -5.35 5.16 -5.73
N VAL A 105 -6.33 5.41 -4.87
CA VAL A 105 -6.09 5.53 -3.43
C VAL A 105 -5.79 4.19 -2.78
N HIS A 106 -6.31 3.07 -3.33
CA HIS A 106 -5.89 1.73 -2.94
C HIS A 106 -4.38 1.53 -3.12
N GLN A 107 -3.83 1.94 -4.27
CA GLN A 107 -2.39 1.87 -4.54
C GLN A 107 -1.59 2.78 -3.61
N MET A 108 -2.09 3.97 -3.31
CA MET A 108 -1.44 4.90 -2.37
C MET A 108 -1.44 4.37 -0.93
N ALA A 109 -2.53 3.73 -0.51
CA ALA A 109 -2.66 3.16 0.83
C ALA A 109 -1.64 2.05 1.11
N MET A 110 -1.22 1.29 0.09
CA MET A 110 -0.24 0.21 0.22
C MET A 110 1.09 0.68 0.81
N TYR A 111 1.52 1.92 0.56
CA TYR A 111 2.77 2.45 1.11
C TYR A 111 2.76 2.57 2.64
N THR A 112 1.58 2.71 3.23
CA THR A 112 1.42 2.67 4.68
C THR A 112 1.11 1.26 5.19
N LEU A 113 0.35 0.46 4.44
CA LEU A 113 -0.13 -0.84 4.89
C LEU A 113 0.88 -1.95 4.71
N PHE A 114 1.71 -1.90 3.65
CA PHE A 114 2.69 -2.94 3.38
C PHE A 114 4.02 -2.65 4.07
N GLU A 115 4.67 -3.70 4.54
CA GLU A 115 6.01 -3.60 5.12
C GLU A 115 7.05 -3.90 4.04
N ALA A 116 7.82 -2.88 3.68
CA ALA A 116 8.88 -2.96 2.69
C ALA A 116 9.96 -1.90 2.98
N PRO A 117 11.04 -2.24 3.73
CA PRO A 117 12.14 -1.31 4.02
C PRO A 117 12.82 -0.75 2.77
N LEU A 118 12.81 -1.50 1.68
CA LEU A 118 13.20 -1.04 0.35
C LEU A 118 11.95 -0.98 -0.53
N GLN A 119 11.22 0.14 -0.46
CA GLN A 119 9.95 0.30 -1.15
C GLN A 119 10.17 0.68 -2.61
N MET A 120 9.66 -0.12 -3.51
CA MET A 120 9.70 0.13 -4.95
C MET A 120 8.50 0.95 -5.42
N LEU A 121 8.61 1.49 -6.64
CA LEU A 121 7.59 2.23 -7.36
C LEU A 121 7.26 1.51 -8.68
N ALA A 122 5.96 1.25 -8.92
CA ALA A 122 5.51 0.44 -10.07
C ALA A 122 5.70 1.11 -11.42
N ASP A 123 5.55 2.43 -11.48
CA ASP A 123 5.50 3.18 -12.74
C ASP A 123 6.78 3.95 -13.08
N SER A 124 6.83 4.50 -14.28
CA SER A 124 7.95 5.32 -14.73
C SER A 124 7.96 6.71 -14.12
N PRO A 125 9.13 7.38 -14.00
CA PRO A 125 9.21 8.75 -13.51
C PRO A 125 8.28 9.73 -14.23
N SER A 126 8.13 9.58 -15.56
CA SER A 126 7.27 10.46 -16.36
C SER A 126 5.77 10.33 -16.02
N LYS A 127 5.33 9.14 -15.61
CA LYS A 127 3.95 8.95 -15.12
C LYS A 127 3.76 9.57 -13.75
N TYR A 128 4.68 9.37 -12.81
CA TYR A 128 4.65 10.01 -11.50
C TYR A 128 4.68 11.54 -11.58
N MET A 129 5.45 12.11 -12.51
CA MET A 129 5.47 13.57 -12.73
C MET A 129 4.14 14.11 -13.24
N LYS A 130 3.33 13.33 -13.97
CA LYS A 130 1.98 13.71 -14.38
C LYS A 130 0.98 13.66 -13.24
N GLU A 131 1.21 12.80 -12.27
CA GLU A 131 0.39 12.58 -11.09
C GLU A 131 1.08 13.14 -9.83
N GLN A 132 1.61 14.36 -9.94
CA GLN A 132 2.50 14.97 -8.96
C GLN A 132 1.89 15.04 -7.56
N GLU A 133 0.60 15.33 -7.44
CA GLU A 133 -0.08 15.44 -6.16
C GLU A 133 -0.07 14.12 -5.38
N CYS A 134 -0.38 13.00 -6.04
CA CYS A 134 -0.32 11.67 -5.45
C CYS A 134 1.14 11.27 -5.16
N THR A 135 2.05 11.60 -6.08
CA THR A 135 3.48 11.32 -5.94
C THR A 135 4.09 12.04 -4.75
N ASP A 136 3.74 13.31 -4.54
CA ASP A 136 4.19 14.11 -3.40
C ASP A 136 3.71 13.54 -2.06
N PHE A 137 2.54 12.93 -2.02
CA PHE A 137 2.07 12.21 -0.85
C PHE A 137 2.89 10.92 -0.62
N ILE A 138 3.03 10.09 -1.64
CA ILE A 138 3.79 8.82 -1.58
C ILE A 138 5.24 9.10 -1.12
N ALA A 139 5.88 10.12 -1.64
CA ALA A 139 7.25 10.49 -1.30
C ALA A 139 7.44 10.90 0.18
N LYS A 140 6.37 11.24 0.89
CA LYS A 140 6.40 11.55 2.32
C LYS A 140 6.20 10.33 3.22
N VAL A 141 5.75 9.20 2.67
CA VAL A 141 5.54 7.98 3.46
C VAL A 141 6.88 7.29 3.71
N PRO A 142 7.27 7.05 4.97
CA PRO A 142 8.53 6.38 5.28
C PRO A 142 8.45 4.88 4.94
N THR A 143 9.60 4.27 4.71
CA THR A 143 9.69 2.83 4.46
C THR A 143 9.82 1.99 5.73
N VAL A 144 10.15 2.63 6.87
CA VAL A 144 10.28 2.01 8.19
C VAL A 144 9.57 2.87 9.22
N PHE A 145 8.70 2.25 9.98
CA PHE A 145 7.89 2.90 11.02
C PHE A 145 8.37 2.54 12.41
N ASP A 146 8.12 3.43 13.38
CA ASP A 146 8.49 3.26 14.79
C ASP A 146 7.38 2.53 15.57
N GLU A 147 6.13 2.65 15.11
CA GLU A 147 4.96 2.08 15.76
C GLU A 147 3.88 1.69 14.74
N THR A 148 3.13 0.63 15.05
CA THR A 148 1.98 0.19 14.24
C THR A 148 0.81 -0.11 15.16
N VAL A 149 -0.35 0.46 14.86
CA VAL A 149 -1.62 0.24 15.56
C VAL A 149 -2.60 -0.37 14.56
N ALA A 150 -3.09 -1.57 14.85
CA ALA A 150 -4.19 -2.16 14.12
C ALA A 150 -5.50 -1.50 14.56
N LEU A 151 -6.20 -0.89 13.62
CA LEU A 151 -7.44 -0.16 13.92
C LEU A 151 -8.67 -1.01 13.65
N ASP A 152 -8.73 -1.63 12.48
CA ASP A 152 -9.86 -2.47 12.07
C ASP A 152 -9.44 -3.40 10.92
N GLY A 153 -10.18 -4.49 10.68
CA GLY A 153 -9.94 -5.33 9.53
C GLY A 153 -10.53 -6.73 9.62
N GLU A 154 -10.72 -7.32 8.44
CA GLU A 154 -11.15 -8.69 8.26
C GLU A 154 -10.36 -9.34 7.12
N VAL A 155 -9.82 -10.54 7.38
CA VAL A 155 -8.95 -11.25 6.43
C VAL A 155 -9.65 -11.48 5.10
N GLY A 156 -9.04 -10.96 4.02
CA GLY A 156 -9.56 -11.10 2.66
C GLY A 156 -10.68 -10.12 2.31
N GLU A 157 -11.02 -9.21 3.21
CA GLU A 157 -12.07 -8.22 3.01
C GLU A 157 -11.54 -6.79 3.08
N TYR A 158 -10.92 -6.38 4.18
CA TYR A 158 -10.36 -5.05 4.36
C TYR A 158 -9.31 -5.00 5.47
N LEU A 159 -8.58 -3.90 5.52
CA LEU A 159 -7.56 -3.64 6.54
C LEU A 159 -7.43 -2.14 6.77
N THR A 160 -7.36 -1.73 8.04
CA THR A 160 -7.07 -0.36 8.46
C THR A 160 -5.97 -0.35 9.51
N LEU A 161 -4.87 0.34 9.23
CA LEU A 161 -3.74 0.53 10.14
C LEU A 161 -3.43 2.01 10.35
N ALA A 162 -2.86 2.33 11.51
CA ALA A 162 -2.13 3.58 11.72
C ALA A 162 -0.67 3.24 12.05
N ARG A 163 0.27 3.96 11.42
CA ARG A 163 1.71 3.79 11.64
C ARG A 163 2.37 5.13 11.93
N ARG A 164 3.32 5.16 12.84
CA ARG A 164 4.01 6.38 13.24
C ARG A 164 5.48 6.36 12.85
N LYS A 165 5.96 7.52 12.41
CA LYS A 165 7.38 7.82 12.26
C LYS A 165 7.69 9.17 12.87
N GLY A 166 8.53 9.20 13.91
CA GLY A 166 8.72 10.42 14.71
C GLY A 166 7.38 10.93 15.25
N ASP A 167 7.04 12.16 14.94
CA ASP A 167 5.79 12.81 15.39
C ASP A 167 4.67 12.76 14.32
N VAL A 168 4.89 12.04 13.22
CA VAL A 168 3.92 11.95 12.11
C VAL A 168 3.26 10.59 12.10
N TRP A 169 1.93 10.57 12.02
CA TRP A 169 1.13 9.37 11.82
C TRP A 169 0.70 9.24 10.36
N TYR A 170 0.72 8.03 9.88
CA TYR A 170 0.26 7.59 8.57
C TYR A 170 -0.85 6.58 8.79
N ILE A 171 -2.03 6.87 8.26
CA ILE A 171 -3.23 6.05 8.43
C ILE A 171 -3.67 5.60 7.07
N ALA A 172 -3.99 4.33 6.91
CA ALA A 172 -4.48 3.84 5.63
C ALA A 172 -5.50 2.72 5.80
N SER A 173 -6.40 2.64 4.84
CA SER A 173 -7.39 1.59 4.71
C SER A 173 -7.50 1.13 3.26
N MET A 174 -7.71 -0.17 3.05
CA MET A 174 -8.01 -0.80 1.76
C MET A 174 -9.16 -1.77 1.90
N THR A 175 -9.96 -1.90 0.84
CA THR A 175 -11.03 -2.91 0.74
C THR A 175 -10.84 -3.80 -0.49
N ASP A 176 -11.44 -4.99 -0.46
CA ASP A 176 -11.63 -5.84 -1.64
C ASP A 176 -12.62 -5.19 -2.63
N TRP A 177 -13.20 -5.96 -3.56
CA TRP A 177 -14.21 -5.41 -4.49
C TRP A 177 -15.54 -5.05 -3.83
N THR A 178 -15.69 -5.21 -2.51
CA THR A 178 -16.88 -4.78 -1.77
C THR A 178 -16.66 -3.34 -1.29
N PRO A 179 -17.52 -2.38 -1.69
CA PRO A 179 -17.43 -1.01 -1.17
C PRO A 179 -17.71 -1.02 0.33
N ARG A 180 -17.02 -0.17 1.08
CA ARG A 180 -17.12 -0.13 2.56
C ARG A 180 -17.18 1.28 3.10
N ASP A 181 -18.06 1.43 4.09
CA ASP A 181 -18.06 2.56 5.00
C ASP A 181 -17.41 2.12 6.31
N CYS A 182 -16.38 2.82 6.76
CA CYS A 182 -15.67 2.53 7.99
C CYS A 182 -15.57 3.79 8.86
N THR A 183 -15.37 3.60 10.15
CA THR A 183 -15.11 4.70 11.08
C THR A 183 -13.71 4.53 11.67
N ILE A 184 -12.84 5.49 11.44
CA ILE A 184 -11.49 5.54 12.01
C ILE A 184 -11.53 6.37 13.29
N ASP A 185 -11.30 5.73 14.42
CA ASP A 185 -11.15 6.38 15.73
C ASP A 185 -9.71 6.90 15.86
N LEU A 186 -9.55 8.21 16.08
CA LEU A 186 -8.24 8.85 16.17
C LEU A 186 -7.66 8.89 17.60
N SER A 187 -8.20 8.10 18.54
CA SER A 187 -7.77 8.06 19.93
C SER A 187 -6.29 7.69 20.15
N PHE A 188 -5.63 7.11 19.16
CA PHE A 188 -4.19 6.84 19.17
C PHE A 188 -3.33 8.09 18.99
N LEU A 189 -3.89 9.22 18.54
CA LEU A 189 -3.20 10.50 18.50
C LEU A 189 -3.04 11.01 19.95
N GLY A 190 -1.92 11.62 20.24
CA GLY A 190 -1.72 12.30 21.51
C GLY A 190 -2.56 13.57 21.66
N GLU A 191 -2.43 14.21 22.82
CA GLU A 191 -3.11 15.50 23.07
C GLU A 191 -2.67 16.59 22.07
N GLY A 192 -3.59 17.46 21.72
CA GLY A 192 -3.37 18.61 20.84
C GLY A 192 -4.12 18.52 19.54
N SER A 193 -3.78 19.45 18.67
CA SER A 193 -4.38 19.62 17.34
C SER A 193 -3.39 19.16 16.28
N TYR A 194 -3.89 18.43 15.31
CA TYR A 194 -3.12 17.89 14.18
C TYR A 194 -3.68 18.39 12.86
N GLU A 195 -2.82 18.58 11.88
CA GLU A 195 -3.24 18.66 10.48
C GLU A 195 -3.25 17.25 9.88
N ALA A 196 -4.30 16.96 9.11
CA ALA A 196 -4.46 15.71 8.37
C ALA A 196 -4.56 16.04 6.87
N GLU A 197 -3.55 15.61 6.09
CA GLU A 197 -3.59 15.57 4.63
C GLU A 197 -4.17 14.21 4.23
N ILE A 198 -5.35 14.21 3.61
CA ILE A 198 -6.18 13.03 3.37
C ILE A 198 -6.38 12.83 1.88
N PHE A 199 -6.22 11.59 1.41
CA PHE A 199 -6.65 11.13 0.10
C PHE A 199 -7.71 10.05 0.28
N SER A 200 -8.83 10.20 -0.40
CA SER A 200 -9.95 9.26 -0.42
C SER A 200 -10.39 8.97 -1.84
N ASP A 201 -11.04 7.84 -2.06
CA ASP A 201 -11.70 7.59 -3.32
C ASP A 201 -12.67 8.73 -3.66
N GLY A 202 -12.68 9.15 -4.93
CA GLY A 202 -13.59 10.17 -5.43
C GLY A 202 -15.01 9.63 -5.60
N ILE A 203 -15.95 10.54 -5.83
CA ILE A 203 -17.38 10.20 -5.95
C ILE A 203 -17.68 9.26 -7.14
N ASN A 204 -16.78 9.23 -8.14
CA ASN A 204 -16.94 8.38 -9.33
C ASN A 204 -15.94 7.21 -9.33
N ALA A 205 -15.23 6.94 -8.25
CA ALA A 205 -14.18 5.92 -8.20
C ALA A 205 -14.68 4.50 -8.51
N ASP A 206 -16.00 4.26 -8.37
CA ASP A 206 -16.69 3.03 -8.80
C ASP A 206 -16.70 2.82 -10.32
N ARG A 207 -16.52 3.88 -11.11
CA ARG A 207 -16.51 3.88 -12.59
C ARG A 207 -15.19 4.35 -13.18
N GLU A 208 -14.54 5.29 -12.52
CA GLU A 208 -13.24 5.85 -12.89
C GLU A 208 -12.27 5.65 -11.72
N ALA A 209 -11.52 4.54 -11.77
CA ALA A 209 -10.65 4.12 -10.67
C ALA A 209 -9.51 5.12 -10.34
N THR A 210 -9.27 6.08 -11.22
CA THR A 210 -8.30 7.17 -11.00
C THR A 210 -8.91 8.37 -10.27
N ASP A 211 -10.24 8.40 -10.07
CA ASP A 211 -10.92 9.50 -9.38
C ASP A 211 -10.63 9.46 -7.88
N TYR A 212 -10.11 10.57 -7.37
CA TYR A 212 -9.80 10.74 -5.96
C TYR A 212 -10.14 12.14 -5.47
N LYS A 213 -10.26 12.27 -4.16
CA LYS A 213 -10.41 13.55 -3.48
C LYS A 213 -9.25 13.76 -2.52
N LYS A 214 -8.63 14.94 -2.56
CA LYS A 214 -7.68 15.40 -1.55
C LYS A 214 -8.33 16.44 -0.67
N GLU A 215 -8.09 16.35 0.63
CA GLU A 215 -8.47 17.41 1.58
C GLU A 215 -7.39 17.57 2.67
N VAL A 216 -7.34 18.76 3.24
CA VAL A 216 -6.54 19.04 4.45
C VAL A 216 -7.49 19.58 5.50
N ARG A 217 -7.45 19.00 6.69
CA ARG A 217 -8.30 19.42 7.80
C ARG A 217 -7.61 19.26 9.15
N THR A 218 -8.09 20.02 10.11
CA THR A 218 -7.64 19.88 11.51
C THR A 218 -8.40 18.75 12.18
N VAL A 219 -7.68 17.91 12.93
CA VAL A 219 -8.22 16.79 13.72
C VAL A 219 -7.59 16.75 15.11
N THR A 220 -8.22 16.04 16.03
CA THR A 220 -7.77 15.77 17.40
C THR A 220 -7.94 14.29 17.73
N SER A 221 -7.39 13.84 18.84
CA SER A 221 -7.58 12.48 19.36
C SER A 221 -9.03 12.13 19.72
N GLY A 222 -9.91 13.13 19.88
CA GLY A 222 -11.34 12.93 20.13
C GLY A 222 -12.19 12.71 18.87
N ASP A 223 -11.59 12.87 17.68
CA ASP A 223 -12.33 12.77 16.44
C ASP A 223 -12.48 11.34 15.93
N LYS A 224 -13.59 11.11 15.23
CA LYS A 224 -13.85 9.89 14.47
C LYS A 224 -14.08 10.27 13.00
N LEU A 225 -13.33 9.65 12.10
CA LEU A 225 -13.43 9.89 10.67
C LEU A 225 -14.30 8.82 10.03
N ASN A 226 -15.46 9.22 9.49
CA ASN A 226 -16.23 8.34 8.64
C ASN A 226 -15.63 8.39 7.24
N ILE A 227 -15.21 7.24 6.74
CA ILE A 227 -14.59 7.07 5.43
C ILE A 227 -15.43 6.16 4.56
N HIS A 228 -15.41 6.43 3.26
CA HIS A 228 -16.00 5.56 2.23
C HIS A 228 -14.88 5.06 1.32
N MET A 229 -14.90 3.76 1.00
CA MET A 229 -14.03 3.14 0.01
C MET A 229 -14.89 2.54 -1.10
N ALA A 230 -14.61 2.90 -2.34
CA ALA A 230 -15.22 2.32 -3.53
C ALA A 230 -14.87 0.83 -3.70
N PRO A 231 -15.47 0.09 -4.62
CA PRO A 231 -15.04 -1.28 -4.94
C PRO A 231 -13.55 -1.33 -5.33
N GLY A 232 -12.75 -2.15 -4.64
CA GLY A 232 -11.30 -2.17 -4.79
C GLY A 232 -10.65 -0.85 -4.35
N GLY A 233 -11.27 -0.17 -3.41
CA GLY A 233 -10.94 1.18 -3.01
C GLY A 233 -9.96 1.30 -1.86
N GLY A 234 -9.64 2.55 -1.56
CA GLY A 234 -8.74 2.89 -0.48
C GLY A 234 -8.98 4.29 0.11
N TRP A 235 -8.31 4.49 1.22
CA TRP A 235 -8.24 5.75 1.93
C TRP A 235 -6.88 5.87 2.61
N THR A 236 -6.27 7.04 2.60
CA THR A 236 -4.99 7.25 3.29
C THR A 236 -4.85 8.68 3.78
N ALA A 237 -4.17 8.84 4.90
CA ALA A 237 -3.88 10.14 5.49
C ALA A 237 -2.49 10.19 6.11
N ARG A 238 -1.94 11.39 6.15
CA ARG A 238 -0.75 11.74 6.90
C ARG A 238 -1.13 12.84 7.89
N THR A 239 -0.82 12.64 9.18
CA THR A 239 -1.15 13.61 10.23
C THR A 239 0.09 14.06 10.98
N TRP A 240 0.21 15.35 11.26
CA TRP A 240 1.30 15.94 12.04
C TRP A 240 0.78 17.00 13.00
N LYS A 241 1.47 17.15 14.11
CA LYS A 241 1.10 18.11 15.14
C LYS A 241 1.26 19.53 14.64
N ARG A 242 0.30 20.39 14.97
CA ARG A 242 0.34 21.84 14.71
C ARG A 242 1.31 22.55 15.63
#